data_883b780785427b06c497c571b97d625f
#
_entry.id   883b780785427b06c497c571b97d625f
#
_cell.length_a   1.000
_cell.length_b   1.000
_cell.length_c   1.000
_cell.angle_alpha   90.00
_cell.angle_beta   90.00
_cell.angle_gamma   90.00
#
_symmetry.space_group_name_H-M   'P 1'
#
loop_
_entity.id
_entity.type
_entity.pdbx_description
1 polymer ?
#
loop_
_entity_poly.entity_id
_entity_poly.type
_entity_poly.pdbx_seq_one_letter_code
_entity_poly.pdbx_strand_id
1 'polypeptide(L)'
;MLPFKQKSIGKNKVIRTFSSDTANEEFKWHRDAEDRIITPVVETDWKIQMDNRLPIAINGSISIPAGVYHRIIKGSGNLHLEIEMINKEINE
;
A
#
# COMPACT_ATOMS: atom_id res chain seq x y z
N MET A 1 14.78 11.95 -3.05
CA MET A 1 14.01 11.21 -4.05
C MET A 1 13.09 10.23 -3.34
N LEU A 2 11.84 10.21 -3.75
CA LEU A 2 10.89 9.27 -3.18
C LEU A 2 11.22 7.86 -3.65
N PRO A 3 11.04 6.84 -2.80
CA PRO A 3 11.30 5.44 -3.16
C PRO A 3 10.25 4.85 -4.10
N PHE A 4 9.28 5.63 -4.50
CA PHE A 4 8.22 5.18 -5.41
C PHE A 4 7.80 6.36 -6.26
N LYS A 5 7.12 6.06 -7.36
CA LYS A 5 6.46 7.07 -8.18
C LYS A 5 4.99 7.08 -7.82
N GLN A 6 4.39 8.26 -7.87
CA GLN A 6 3.00 8.40 -7.46
C GLN A 6 2.30 9.38 -8.36
N LYS A 7 1.07 9.04 -8.73
CA LYS A 7 0.24 9.89 -9.56
C LYS A 7 -1.14 9.97 -8.92
N SER A 8 -1.63 11.18 -8.73
CA SER A 8 -2.99 11.38 -8.24
C SER A 8 -3.99 11.06 -9.35
N ILE A 9 -5.01 10.26 -9.04
CA ILE A 9 -6.05 9.88 -10.00
C ILE A 9 -7.43 10.29 -9.55
N GLY A 10 -7.53 10.99 -8.44
CA GLY A 10 -8.79 11.46 -7.93
C GLY A 10 -8.61 11.96 -6.53
N LYS A 11 -9.73 12.37 -5.92
CA LYS A 11 -9.70 12.84 -4.54
C LYS A 11 -9.38 11.65 -3.65
N ASN A 12 -8.29 11.78 -2.89
CA ASN A 12 -7.84 10.75 -1.96
C ASN A 12 -7.44 9.43 -2.61
N LYS A 13 -7.15 9.44 -3.91
CA LYS A 13 -6.69 8.26 -4.62
C LYS A 13 -5.42 8.54 -5.39
N VAL A 14 -4.49 7.61 -5.30
CA VAL A 14 -3.24 7.70 -6.04
C VAL A 14 -2.91 6.34 -6.62
N ILE A 15 -2.10 6.35 -7.69
CA ILE A 15 -1.44 5.13 -8.15
C ILE A 15 0.01 5.27 -7.76
N ARG A 16 0.51 4.30 -7.01
CA ARG A 16 1.88 4.28 -6.51
C ARG A 16 2.61 3.10 -7.13
N THR A 17 3.77 3.38 -7.70
CA THR A 17 4.57 2.36 -8.36
C THR A 17 5.84 2.15 -7.56
N PHE A 18 6.09 0.91 -7.17
CA PHE A 18 7.31 0.50 -6.46
C PHE A 18 8.17 -0.31 -7.41
N SER A 19 9.45 0.00 -7.42
CA SER A 19 10.42 -0.77 -8.20
C SER A 19 11.02 -1.86 -7.32
N SER A 20 11.23 -3.04 -7.90
CA SER A 20 11.89 -4.12 -7.18
C SER A 20 13.36 -3.81 -6.91
N ASP A 21 13.92 -2.83 -7.61
CA ASP A 21 15.34 -2.49 -7.47
C ASP A 21 15.58 -1.44 -6.38
N THR A 22 14.53 -0.88 -5.81
CA THR A 22 14.65 0.26 -4.91
C THR A 22 14.38 -0.17 -3.47
N ALA A 23 15.28 0.17 -2.56
CA ALA A 23 15.00 0.06 -1.13
C ALA A 23 13.96 1.11 -0.77
N ASN A 24 13.02 0.74 0.08
CA ASN A 24 11.85 1.57 0.32
C ASN A 24 11.44 1.49 1.78
N GLU A 25 11.08 2.62 2.35
CA GLU A 25 10.58 2.66 3.72
C GLU A 25 9.28 1.87 3.88
N GLU A 26 8.51 1.71 2.79
CA GLU A 26 7.30 0.89 2.82
C GLU A 26 7.59 -0.58 3.06
N PHE A 27 8.84 -1.02 2.86
CA PHE A 27 9.24 -2.40 3.13
C PHE A 27 9.55 -2.63 4.60
N LYS A 28 9.56 -1.58 5.40
CA LYS A 28 9.76 -1.66 6.85
C LYS A 28 8.40 -1.58 7.52
N TRP A 29 8.34 -2.10 8.74
CA TRP A 29 7.12 -1.99 9.52
C TRP A 29 6.78 -0.52 9.74
N HIS A 30 5.58 -0.13 9.36
CA HIS A 30 5.10 1.24 9.53
C HIS A 30 3.58 1.22 9.67
N ARG A 31 3.02 2.36 10.04
CA ARG A 31 1.57 2.52 10.18
C ARG A 31 1.18 3.86 9.57
N ASP A 32 -0.07 3.95 9.16
CA ASP A 32 -0.60 5.16 8.56
C ASP A 32 -1.63 5.80 9.49
N ALA A 33 -1.81 7.10 9.33
CA ALA A 33 -2.76 7.84 10.17
C ALA A 33 -4.21 7.65 9.73
N GLU A 34 -4.42 7.23 8.48
CA GLU A 34 -5.77 7.04 7.93
C GLU A 34 -5.95 5.60 7.46
N ASP A 35 -7.21 5.17 7.35
CA ASP A 35 -7.52 3.89 6.73
C ASP A 35 -7.13 3.96 5.26
N ARG A 36 -6.68 2.84 4.71
CA ARG A 36 -6.33 2.75 3.30
C ARG A 36 -6.90 1.49 2.71
N ILE A 37 -7.26 1.57 1.42
CA ILE A 37 -7.62 0.41 0.62
C ILE A 37 -6.62 0.35 -0.52
N ILE A 38 -5.88 -0.75 -0.60
CA ILE A 38 -4.93 -0.96 -1.70
C ILE A 38 -5.50 -1.97 -2.67
N THR A 39 -5.30 -1.72 -3.96
CA THR A 39 -5.78 -2.58 -5.03
C THR A 39 -4.69 -2.68 -6.09
N PRO A 40 -4.26 -3.89 -6.48
CA PRO A 40 -3.25 -4.00 -7.52
C PRO A 40 -3.84 -3.58 -8.86
N VAL A 41 -3.09 -2.79 -9.62
CA VAL A 41 -3.51 -2.35 -10.95
C VAL A 41 -3.28 -3.46 -11.95
N VAL A 42 -2.21 -4.23 -11.76
CA VAL A 42 -1.89 -5.39 -12.59
C VAL A 42 -1.52 -6.53 -11.65
N GLU A 43 -1.58 -7.73 -12.19
CA GLU A 43 -1.23 -8.93 -11.43
C GLU A 43 0.19 -8.83 -10.87
N THR A 44 0.38 -9.30 -9.64
CA THR A 44 1.67 -9.19 -8.96
C THR A 44 1.89 -10.38 -8.02
N ASP A 45 3.17 -10.68 -7.78
CA ASP A 45 3.55 -11.67 -6.77
C ASP A 45 4.05 -11.01 -5.49
N TRP A 46 3.94 -9.69 -5.39
CA TRP A 46 4.25 -8.99 -4.15
C TRP A 46 3.22 -9.33 -3.08
N LYS A 47 3.63 -9.19 -1.83
CA LYS A 47 2.77 -9.53 -0.69
C LYS A 47 2.73 -8.37 0.29
N ILE A 48 1.77 -8.42 1.20
CA ILE A 48 1.69 -7.50 2.32
C ILE A 48 1.56 -8.31 3.60
N GLN A 49 2.17 -7.80 4.66
CA GLN A 49 2.08 -8.44 5.96
C GLN A 49 1.59 -7.44 6.99
N MET A 50 0.51 -7.77 7.66
CA MET A 50 -0.01 -7.00 8.79
C MET A 50 0.63 -7.51 10.07
N ASP A 51 0.59 -6.65 11.10
CA ASP A 51 1.11 -7.01 12.41
C ASP A 51 0.44 -8.28 12.92
N ASN A 52 1.26 -9.20 13.45
CA ASN A 52 0.81 -10.48 13.99
C ASN A 52 0.07 -11.36 13.00
N ARG A 53 0.36 -11.21 11.70
CA ARG A 53 -0.26 -12.00 10.64
C ARG A 53 0.81 -12.54 9.71
N LEU A 54 0.47 -13.60 9.00
CA LEU A 54 1.33 -14.11 7.94
C LEU A 54 1.20 -13.20 6.71
N PRO A 55 2.25 -13.14 5.87
CA PRO A 55 2.14 -12.42 4.63
C PRO A 55 1.02 -12.96 3.75
N ILE A 56 0.31 -12.07 3.08
CA ILE A 56 -0.77 -12.45 2.17
C ILE A 56 -0.49 -11.86 0.79
N ALA A 57 -0.97 -12.57 -0.22
CA ALA A 57 -0.83 -12.13 -1.61
C ALA A 57 -1.69 -10.89 -1.85
N ILE A 58 -1.19 -9.99 -2.70
CA ILE A 58 -1.93 -8.81 -3.10
C ILE A 58 -2.63 -9.16 -4.41
N ASN A 59 -3.77 -9.86 -4.33
CA ASN A 59 -4.50 -10.29 -5.51
C ASN A 59 -5.92 -9.75 -5.56
N GLY A 60 -6.18 -8.70 -4.80
CA GLY A 60 -7.48 -8.02 -4.77
C GLY A 60 -7.35 -6.86 -3.82
N SER A 61 -8.47 -6.19 -3.56
CA SER A 61 -8.47 -5.06 -2.65
C SER A 61 -8.24 -5.52 -1.21
N ILE A 62 -7.37 -4.81 -0.51
CA ILE A 62 -7.01 -5.11 0.87
C ILE A 62 -7.18 -3.84 1.68
N SER A 63 -7.93 -3.94 2.78
CA SER A 63 -8.10 -2.82 3.71
C SER A 63 -6.98 -2.82 4.73
N ILE A 64 -6.40 -1.65 4.95
CA ILE A 64 -5.36 -1.45 5.96
C ILE A 64 -5.89 -0.41 6.94
N PRO A 65 -6.34 -0.84 8.12
CA PRO A 65 -6.89 0.12 9.09
C PRO A 65 -5.82 1.08 9.60
N ALA A 66 -6.23 2.28 9.92
CA ALA A 66 -5.35 3.28 10.51
C ALA A 66 -4.69 2.73 11.76
N GLY A 67 -3.42 3.02 11.92
CA GLY A 67 -2.68 2.62 13.11
C GLY A 67 -2.18 1.19 13.15
N VAL A 68 -2.54 0.37 12.16
CA VAL A 68 -2.08 -1.02 12.11
C VAL A 68 -0.71 -1.07 11.43
N TYR A 69 0.26 -1.63 12.12
CA TYR A 69 1.58 -1.81 11.54
C TYR A 69 1.54 -2.83 10.41
N HIS A 70 2.23 -2.52 9.34
CA HIS A 70 2.26 -3.40 8.17
C HIS A 70 3.52 -3.11 7.36
N ARG A 71 3.81 -4.01 6.41
CA ARG A 71 4.93 -3.81 5.48
C ARG A 71 4.62 -4.50 4.17
N ILE A 72 5.23 -4.00 3.11
CA ILE A 72 5.15 -4.61 1.78
C ILE A 72 6.33 -5.55 1.62
N ILE A 73 6.08 -6.72 1.10
CA ILE A 73 7.13 -7.72 0.86
C ILE A 73 7.38 -7.79 -0.63
N LYS A 74 8.62 -7.53 -0.97
CA LYS A 74 9.05 -7.41 -2.35
C LYS A 74 8.83 -8.70 -3.12
N GLY A 75 8.29 -8.57 -4.33
CA GLY A 75 8.21 -9.67 -5.28
C GLY A 75 9.10 -9.40 -6.47
N SER A 76 8.73 -9.97 -7.62
CA SER A 76 9.45 -9.73 -8.86
C SER A 76 8.77 -8.60 -9.63
N GLY A 77 9.57 -7.86 -10.42
CA GLY A 77 9.05 -6.76 -11.22
C GLY A 77 8.60 -5.59 -10.36
N ASN A 78 7.83 -4.72 -10.96
CA ASN A 78 7.32 -3.53 -10.28
C ASN A 78 5.94 -3.81 -9.71
N LEU A 79 5.62 -3.13 -8.63
CA LEU A 79 4.30 -3.19 -8.02
C LEU A 79 3.57 -1.90 -8.32
N HIS A 80 2.37 -2.00 -8.87
CA HIS A 80 1.51 -0.85 -9.13
C HIS A 80 0.26 -0.98 -8.28
N LEU A 81 0.10 -0.07 -7.34
CA LEU A 81 -1.05 -0.10 -6.43
C LEU A 81 -1.89 1.15 -6.58
N GLU A 82 -3.18 0.95 -6.68
CA GLU A 82 -4.11 2.04 -6.42
C GLU A 82 -4.29 2.11 -4.91
N ILE A 83 -4.12 3.28 -4.35
CA ILE A 83 -4.26 3.48 -2.91
C ILE A 83 -5.34 4.52 -2.69
N GLU A 84 -6.38 4.12 -1.99
CA GLU A 84 -7.44 5.03 -1.59
C GLU A 84 -7.27 5.32 -0.11
N MET A 85 -7.12 6.60 0.22
CA MET A 85 -6.98 7.05 1.60
C MET A 85 -8.33 7.51 2.10
N ILE A 86 -8.79 6.90 3.18
CA ILE A 86 -10.13 7.16 3.69
C ILE A 86 -10.01 8.00 4.94
N ASN A 87 -10.43 9.25 4.83
CA ASN A 87 -10.48 10.15 5.97
C ASN A 87 -11.83 10.04 6.62
N LYS A 88 -11.84 9.54 7.84
CA LYS A 88 -13.08 9.48 8.60
C LYS A 88 -13.25 10.80 9.28
N GLU A 89 -14.02 11.68 8.67
CA GLU A 89 -14.37 12.94 9.31
C GLU A 89 -15.49 12.70 10.28
N ILE A 90 -15.34 13.29 11.43
CA ILE A 90 -16.42 13.26 12.42
C ILE A 90 -17.32 14.44 12.14
N ASN A 91 -18.51 14.15 11.67
CA ASN A 91 -19.49 15.19 11.41
C ASN A 91 -20.49 15.22 12.54
N GLU A 92 -20.68 16.39 13.08
CA GLU A 92 -21.60 16.60 14.18
C GLU A 92 -22.94 17.07 13.73
#